data_07a27ba0e6e70740ed93571c466f9d5a
#
_entry.id   07a27ba0e6e70740ed93571c466f9d5a
#
_cell.length_a   1.000
_cell.length_b   1.000
_cell.length_c   1.000
_cell.angle_alpha   90.00
_cell.angle_beta   90.00
_cell.angle_gamma   90.00
#
_symmetry.space_group_name_H-M   'P 1'
#
loop_
_entity.id
_entity.type
_entity.pdbx_description
1 polymer ?
#
loop_
_entity_poly.entity_id
_entity_poly.type
_entity_poly.pdbx_seq_one_letter_code
_entity_poly.pdbx_strand_id
1 'polypeptide(L)'
;MPFQDIDETTTTPLPRPPSAFELWFRKIFFEDWGLKLLALGITMVLWLAVTGQNKPVTQRISDVQLNFLRREGLEISNDPVGSVEVTVKGSPSLLDQMKLRDLVVTVDISDQNAGERVVRLSPEGVKMELPPGVKILGFRPASIPIRLEPTVELAVAVEVKLEGKLPEGFEVTGISAIPAKVRVRGPSDRVSALQKAMTETVRLDGRK
;
A
#
# COMPACT_ATOMS: atom_id res chain seq x y z
N MET A 1 -98.32 -30.91 -43.68
CA MET A 1 -98.11 -29.88 -42.72
C MET A 1 -96.60 -29.80 -42.43
N PRO A 2 -95.94 -28.78 -42.91
CA PRO A 2 -94.50 -28.66 -42.71
C PRO A 2 -94.18 -27.95 -41.36
N PHE A 3 -93.26 -28.50 -40.66
CA PHE A 3 -92.66 -27.88 -39.47
C PHE A 3 -91.66 -26.81 -39.95
N GLN A 4 -91.78 -25.57 -39.44
CA GLN A 4 -90.89 -24.48 -39.68
C GLN A 4 -89.69 -24.64 -38.78
N ASP A 5 -88.50 -24.64 -39.42
CA ASP A 5 -87.21 -24.49 -38.74
C ASP A 5 -87.11 -23.08 -38.12
N ILE A 6 -86.82 -23.03 -36.82
CA ILE A 6 -86.53 -21.81 -36.11
C ILE A 6 -85.08 -21.51 -36.27
N ASP A 7 -84.77 -20.36 -36.94
CA ASP A 7 -83.43 -19.80 -37.13
C ASP A 7 -82.71 -19.64 -35.83
N GLU A 8 -81.56 -20.31 -35.69
CA GLU A 8 -80.57 -20.01 -34.68
C GLU A 8 -80.00 -18.57 -34.87
N THR A 9 -80.44 -17.67 -34.02
CA THR A 9 -79.86 -16.33 -33.96
C THR A 9 -78.40 -16.43 -33.51
N THR A 10 -77.48 -16.30 -34.47
CA THR A 10 -76.04 -16.10 -34.23
C THR A 10 -75.82 -14.85 -33.43
N THR A 11 -75.69 -14.96 -32.11
CA THR A 11 -75.26 -13.89 -31.26
C THR A 11 -73.77 -13.64 -31.43
N THR A 12 -73.44 -12.68 -32.28
CA THR A 12 -72.08 -12.13 -32.38
C THR A 12 -71.65 -11.54 -31.03
N PRO A 13 -70.59 -12.01 -30.37
CA PRO A 13 -70.11 -11.42 -29.09
C PRO A 13 -69.69 -9.98 -29.33
N LEU A 14 -70.28 -9.03 -28.61
CA LEU A 14 -69.85 -7.65 -28.61
C LEU A 14 -68.39 -7.55 -28.14
N PRO A 15 -67.54 -6.77 -28.85
CA PRO A 15 -66.17 -6.58 -28.44
C PRO A 15 -66.15 -5.95 -27.04
N ARG A 16 -65.46 -6.62 -26.12
CA ARG A 16 -65.25 -6.09 -24.74
C ARG A 16 -64.55 -4.75 -24.85
N PRO A 17 -64.99 -3.72 -24.18
CA PRO A 17 -64.26 -2.44 -24.14
C PRO A 17 -62.86 -2.68 -23.55
N PRO A 18 -61.82 -2.07 -24.12
CA PRO A 18 -60.46 -2.23 -23.60
C PRO A 18 -60.44 -1.76 -22.13
N SER A 19 -59.79 -2.52 -21.26
CA SER A 19 -59.69 -2.20 -19.85
C SER A 19 -59.02 -0.81 -19.66
N ALA A 20 -59.48 -0.05 -18.68
CA ALA A 20 -58.87 1.26 -18.36
C ALA A 20 -57.34 1.18 -18.18
N PHE A 21 -56.88 0.01 -17.78
CA PHE A 21 -55.45 -0.32 -17.66
C PHE A 21 -54.74 -0.41 -19.03
N GLU A 22 -55.36 -1.04 -20.05
CA GLU A 22 -54.81 -1.11 -21.40
C GLU A 22 -54.72 0.24 -22.09
N LEU A 23 -55.75 1.06 -21.91
CA LEU A 23 -55.77 2.45 -22.41
C LEU A 23 -54.71 3.34 -21.73
N TRP A 24 -54.56 3.21 -20.39
CA TRP A 24 -53.55 3.90 -19.61
C TRP A 24 -52.11 3.47 -20.01
N PHE A 25 -51.89 2.17 -20.17
CA PHE A 25 -50.60 1.61 -20.57
C PHE A 25 -50.21 2.04 -22.00
N ARG A 26 -51.18 2.02 -22.93
CA ARG A 26 -50.97 2.44 -24.30
C ARG A 26 -50.71 3.96 -24.41
N LYS A 27 -51.38 4.75 -23.58
CA LYS A 27 -51.18 6.20 -23.53
C LYS A 27 -49.81 6.55 -22.96
N ILE A 28 -49.36 5.86 -21.89
CA ILE A 28 -48.03 6.08 -21.30
C ILE A 28 -46.91 5.58 -22.22
N PHE A 29 -47.14 4.47 -22.94
CA PHE A 29 -46.04 3.87 -23.69
C PHE A 29 -45.88 4.45 -25.12
N PHE A 30 -46.95 4.86 -25.77
CA PHE A 30 -46.92 5.31 -27.15
C PHE A 30 -47.12 6.81 -27.35
N GLU A 31 -47.61 7.55 -26.34
CA GLU A 31 -47.73 9.01 -26.38
C GLU A 31 -46.40 9.65 -25.99
N ASP A 32 -45.93 10.65 -26.71
CA ASP A 32 -44.67 11.40 -26.51
C ASP A 32 -43.37 10.59 -26.62
N TRP A 33 -43.29 9.73 -27.61
CA TRP A 33 -42.12 8.86 -27.79
C TRP A 33 -40.82 9.66 -28.03
N GLY A 34 -40.92 10.84 -28.64
CA GLY A 34 -39.80 11.77 -28.82
C GLY A 34 -39.17 12.25 -27.49
N LEU A 35 -40.02 12.61 -26.51
CA LEU A 35 -39.54 13.03 -25.17
C LEU A 35 -38.93 11.86 -24.39
N LYS A 36 -39.47 10.65 -24.57
CA LYS A 36 -38.94 9.44 -23.93
C LYS A 36 -37.59 9.05 -24.49
N LEU A 37 -37.42 9.11 -25.82
CA LEU A 37 -36.12 8.86 -26.46
C LEU A 37 -35.10 9.94 -26.07
N LEU A 38 -35.53 11.21 -25.95
CA LEU A 38 -34.66 12.27 -25.47
C LEU A 38 -34.21 12.00 -24.03
N ALA A 39 -35.13 11.68 -23.13
CA ALA A 39 -34.82 11.35 -21.73
C ALA A 39 -33.91 10.12 -21.62
N LEU A 40 -34.17 9.07 -22.41
CA LEU A 40 -33.30 7.89 -22.50
C LEU A 40 -31.90 8.26 -23.01
N GLY A 41 -31.83 9.10 -24.05
CA GLY A 41 -30.57 9.59 -24.59
C GLY A 41 -29.75 10.38 -23.56
N ILE A 42 -30.39 11.31 -22.87
CA ILE A 42 -29.75 12.08 -21.80
C ILE A 42 -29.28 11.17 -20.67
N THR A 43 -30.12 10.23 -20.23
CA THR A 43 -29.77 9.27 -19.17
C THR A 43 -28.60 8.39 -19.61
N MET A 44 -28.58 7.94 -20.87
CA MET A 44 -27.50 7.12 -21.41
C MET A 44 -26.18 7.89 -21.51
N VAL A 45 -26.23 9.16 -21.94
CA VAL A 45 -25.06 10.03 -22.00
C VAL A 45 -24.52 10.30 -20.58
N LEU A 46 -25.39 10.60 -19.62
CA LEU A 46 -24.98 10.78 -18.22
C LEU A 46 -24.39 9.48 -17.64
N TRP A 47 -25.02 8.35 -17.91
CA TRP A 47 -24.53 7.04 -17.45
C TRP A 47 -23.16 6.72 -18.04
N LEU A 48 -22.94 6.94 -19.35
CA LEU A 48 -21.65 6.78 -20.01
C LEU A 48 -20.58 7.75 -19.45
N ALA A 49 -20.97 9.01 -19.20
CA ALA A 49 -20.06 10.01 -18.64
C ALA A 49 -19.60 9.60 -17.23
N VAL A 50 -20.49 9.12 -16.36
CA VAL A 50 -20.17 8.70 -15.01
C VAL A 50 -19.40 7.38 -15.00
N THR A 51 -19.83 6.40 -15.79
CA THR A 51 -19.21 5.06 -15.82
C THR A 51 -17.86 5.07 -16.52
N GLY A 52 -17.67 5.94 -17.53
CA GLY A 52 -16.43 6.06 -18.28
C GLY A 52 -15.27 6.67 -17.50
N GLN A 53 -15.55 7.52 -16.51
CA GLN A 53 -14.52 8.25 -15.74
C GLN A 53 -13.82 7.42 -14.67
N ASN A 54 -14.38 6.30 -14.26
CA ASN A 54 -13.89 5.50 -13.12
C ASN A 54 -13.20 4.19 -13.52
N LYS A 55 -12.62 4.10 -14.72
CA LYS A 55 -11.86 2.89 -15.08
C LYS A 55 -10.62 2.79 -14.19
N PRO A 56 -10.49 1.72 -13.38
CA PRO A 56 -9.34 1.54 -12.54
C PRO A 56 -8.09 1.33 -13.40
N VAL A 57 -7.08 2.14 -13.15
CA VAL A 57 -5.77 2.04 -13.79
C VAL A 57 -4.79 1.34 -12.86
N THR A 58 -3.78 0.70 -13.46
CA THR A 58 -2.68 0.10 -12.72
C THR A 58 -1.50 1.06 -12.78
N GLN A 59 -0.93 1.37 -11.61
CA GLN A 59 0.21 2.26 -11.48
C GLN A 59 1.28 1.62 -10.60
N ARG A 60 2.54 1.97 -10.88
CA ARG A 60 3.69 1.62 -10.06
C ARG A 60 4.13 2.82 -9.25
N ILE A 61 4.37 2.61 -7.98
CA ILE A 61 4.89 3.61 -7.05
C ILE A 61 6.25 3.10 -6.60
N SER A 62 7.30 3.84 -6.94
CA SER A 62 8.67 3.52 -6.57
C SER A 62 9.03 4.14 -5.23
N ASP A 63 10.14 3.66 -4.63
CA ASP A 63 10.73 4.19 -3.40
C ASP A 63 9.80 4.21 -2.18
N VAL A 64 8.88 3.23 -2.12
CA VAL A 64 8.04 3.05 -0.93
C VAL A 64 8.89 2.44 0.17
N GLN A 65 8.96 3.12 1.33
CA GLN A 65 9.73 2.68 2.48
C GLN A 65 9.25 1.33 2.99
N LEU A 66 10.20 0.45 3.31
CA LEU A 66 9.94 -0.87 3.85
C LEU A 66 10.38 -0.96 5.31
N ASN A 67 9.43 -1.25 6.19
CA ASN A 67 9.67 -1.48 7.60
C ASN A 67 9.40 -2.93 7.98
N PHE A 68 10.24 -3.47 8.86
CA PHE A 68 10.08 -4.81 9.41
C PHE A 68 9.65 -4.72 10.88
N LEU A 69 8.46 -5.25 11.18
CA LEU A 69 8.03 -5.44 12.56
C LEU A 69 8.63 -6.77 13.06
N ARG A 70 9.57 -6.66 13.99
CA ARG A 70 10.31 -7.80 14.55
C ARG A 70 9.98 -8.04 16.01
N ARG A 71 10.28 -9.23 16.50
CA ARG A 71 10.19 -9.57 17.93
C ARG A 71 11.32 -8.89 18.70
N GLU A 72 11.06 -8.54 19.95
CA GLU A 72 12.10 -8.09 20.86
C GLU A 72 13.20 -9.16 21.01
N GLY A 73 14.45 -8.70 21.04
CA GLY A 73 15.62 -9.57 21.15
C GLY A 73 16.12 -10.18 19.84
N LEU A 74 15.50 -9.85 18.69
CA LEU A 74 16.00 -10.20 17.37
C LEU A 74 16.25 -8.94 16.55
N GLU A 75 17.34 -8.92 15.82
CA GLU A 75 17.71 -7.84 14.88
C GLU A 75 18.10 -8.39 13.53
N ILE A 76 17.94 -7.55 12.50
CA ILE A 76 18.36 -7.86 11.15
C ILE A 76 19.85 -7.51 11.05
N SER A 77 20.70 -8.50 10.77
CA SER A 77 22.17 -8.33 10.73
C SER A 77 22.70 -8.00 9.34
N ASN A 78 21.98 -8.37 8.29
CA ASN A 78 22.28 -7.92 6.93
C ASN A 78 21.60 -6.57 6.65
N ASP A 79 21.96 -5.92 5.55
CA ASP A 79 21.34 -4.68 5.08
C ASP A 79 20.33 -4.99 3.96
N PRO A 80 19.08 -5.33 4.29
CA PRO A 80 18.07 -5.58 3.28
C PRO A 80 17.68 -4.29 2.54
N VAL A 81 17.04 -4.42 1.40
CA VAL A 81 16.53 -3.26 0.67
C VAL A 81 15.59 -2.44 1.56
N GLY A 82 15.85 -1.14 1.66
CA GLY A 82 15.07 -0.21 2.50
C GLY A 82 13.81 0.31 1.81
N SER A 83 13.68 0.12 0.48
CA SER A 83 12.51 0.54 -0.28
C SER A 83 12.10 -0.50 -1.32
N VAL A 84 10.84 -0.47 -1.71
CA VAL A 84 10.25 -1.37 -2.70
C VAL A 84 9.37 -0.62 -3.70
N GLU A 85 9.23 -1.18 -4.90
CA GLU A 85 8.23 -0.74 -5.87
C GLU A 85 6.91 -1.47 -5.60
N VAL A 86 5.82 -0.73 -5.47
CA VAL A 86 4.49 -1.28 -5.25
C VAL A 86 3.63 -1.05 -6.48
N THR A 87 3.04 -2.13 -7.00
CA THR A 87 2.07 -2.05 -8.09
C THR A 87 0.67 -2.01 -7.50
N VAL A 88 -0.05 -0.93 -7.73
CA VAL A 88 -1.40 -0.70 -7.23
C VAL A 88 -2.41 -0.51 -8.36
N LYS A 89 -3.67 -0.82 -8.07
CA LYS A 89 -4.80 -0.62 -8.98
C LYS A 89 -5.88 0.19 -8.29
N GLY A 90 -6.31 1.28 -8.91
CA GLY A 90 -7.32 2.16 -8.35
C GLY A 90 -7.79 3.21 -9.35
N SER A 91 -8.67 4.13 -8.93
CA SER A 91 -9.03 5.27 -9.75
C SER A 91 -7.85 6.26 -9.88
N PRO A 92 -7.70 6.95 -11.01
CA PRO A 92 -6.59 7.87 -11.22
C PRO A 92 -6.47 8.93 -10.11
N SER A 93 -7.59 9.52 -9.71
CA SER A 93 -7.63 10.56 -8.66
C SER A 93 -7.14 10.07 -7.29
N LEU A 94 -7.44 8.82 -6.92
CA LEU A 94 -6.96 8.24 -5.67
C LEU A 94 -5.46 7.93 -5.74
N LEU A 95 -4.99 7.44 -6.89
CA LEU A 95 -3.58 7.12 -7.08
C LEU A 95 -2.71 8.38 -7.08
N ASP A 96 -3.19 9.49 -7.66
CA ASP A 96 -2.46 10.76 -7.63
C ASP A 96 -2.37 11.34 -6.20
N GLN A 97 -3.41 11.18 -5.39
CA GLN A 97 -3.36 11.55 -3.97
C GLN A 97 -2.36 10.70 -3.16
N MET A 98 -2.17 9.44 -3.53
CA MET A 98 -1.20 8.56 -2.87
C MET A 98 0.24 8.95 -3.13
N LYS A 99 0.57 9.50 -4.30
CA LYS A 99 1.92 9.97 -4.63
C LYS A 99 2.40 11.10 -3.72
N LEU A 100 1.47 11.84 -3.11
CA LEU A 100 1.76 12.96 -2.22
C LEU A 100 1.92 12.55 -0.76
N ARG A 101 1.76 11.26 -0.43
CA ARG A 101 1.87 10.73 0.93
C ARG A 101 3.13 9.89 1.06
N ASP A 102 3.75 9.97 2.22
CA ASP A 102 4.84 9.06 2.59
C ASP A 102 4.24 7.67 2.86
N LEU A 103 4.32 6.81 1.84
CA LEU A 103 3.81 5.46 1.92
C LEU A 103 4.84 4.57 2.60
N VAL A 104 4.38 3.78 3.57
CA VAL A 104 5.19 2.82 4.30
C VAL A 104 4.57 1.43 4.18
N VAL A 105 5.39 0.49 3.77
CA VAL A 105 5.06 -0.93 3.74
C VAL A 105 5.61 -1.58 4.99
N THR A 106 4.77 -2.13 5.85
CA THR A 106 5.18 -2.84 7.06
C THR A 106 4.98 -4.34 6.89
N VAL A 107 6.06 -5.07 7.08
CA VAL A 107 6.07 -6.54 7.03
C VAL A 107 6.27 -7.08 8.44
N ASP A 108 5.36 -7.94 8.88
CA ASP A 108 5.45 -8.59 10.18
C ASP A 108 6.32 -9.84 10.07
N ILE A 109 7.45 -9.82 10.77
CA ILE A 109 8.39 -10.95 10.87
C ILE A 109 8.57 -11.41 12.33
N SER A 110 7.66 -11.02 13.23
CA SER A 110 7.75 -11.35 14.65
C SER A 110 7.68 -12.85 14.94
N ASP A 111 7.07 -13.63 14.04
CA ASP A 111 6.98 -15.08 14.12
C ASP A 111 8.23 -15.81 13.62
N GLN A 112 9.18 -15.09 13.01
CA GLN A 112 10.40 -15.68 12.48
C GLN A 112 11.41 -15.93 13.60
N ASN A 113 12.14 -17.04 13.48
CA ASN A 113 13.27 -17.38 14.35
C ASN A 113 14.59 -16.88 13.76
N ALA A 114 15.62 -16.81 14.61
CA ALA A 114 16.98 -16.47 14.17
C ALA A 114 17.46 -17.38 13.02
N GLY A 115 18.29 -16.81 12.14
CA GLY A 115 18.87 -17.44 10.96
C GLY A 115 18.53 -16.73 9.65
N GLU A 116 18.95 -17.29 8.54
CA GLU A 116 18.66 -16.77 7.21
C GLU A 116 17.24 -17.12 6.81
N ARG A 117 16.52 -16.12 6.31
CA ARG A 117 15.13 -16.23 5.88
C ARG A 117 14.90 -15.44 4.58
N VAL A 118 13.94 -15.90 3.81
CA VAL A 118 13.46 -15.16 2.63
C VAL A 118 12.02 -14.75 2.90
N VAL A 119 11.84 -13.45 3.09
CA VAL A 119 10.53 -12.85 3.31
C VAL A 119 9.88 -12.59 1.95
N ARG A 120 8.72 -13.17 1.71
CA ARG A 120 7.91 -12.92 0.51
C ARG A 120 6.94 -11.79 0.77
N LEU A 121 6.99 -10.79 -0.10
CA LEU A 121 6.05 -9.68 -0.08
C LEU A 121 4.79 -10.07 -0.86
N SER A 122 3.69 -10.24 -0.14
CA SER A 122 2.38 -10.51 -0.73
C SER A 122 1.37 -9.46 -0.26
N PRO A 123 0.36 -9.14 -1.07
CA PRO A 123 -0.67 -8.16 -0.68
C PRO A 123 -1.38 -8.47 0.63
N GLU A 124 -1.44 -9.75 1.01
CA GLU A 124 -2.10 -10.24 2.23
C GLU A 124 -1.18 -10.23 3.45
N GLY A 125 0.15 -10.40 3.24
CA GLY A 125 1.16 -10.46 4.29
C GLY A 125 1.77 -9.13 4.69
N VAL A 126 1.35 -8.04 4.04
CA VAL A 126 1.92 -6.71 4.21
C VAL A 126 0.86 -5.74 4.72
N LYS A 127 1.20 -4.94 5.72
CA LYS A 127 0.36 -3.85 6.20
C LYS A 127 0.79 -2.55 5.51
N MET A 128 -0.15 -1.94 4.79
CA MET A 128 0.02 -0.65 4.13
C MET A 128 -1.29 0.13 4.22
N GLU A 129 -1.24 1.38 4.61
CA GLU A 129 -2.42 2.24 4.65
C GLU A 129 -2.81 2.69 3.24
N LEU A 130 -3.93 2.16 2.75
CA LEU A 130 -4.47 2.44 1.44
C LEU A 130 -5.83 3.12 1.53
N PRO A 131 -6.12 4.10 0.67
CA PRO A 131 -7.47 4.62 0.55
C PRO A 131 -8.45 3.53 0.07
N PRO A 132 -9.74 3.60 0.48
CA PRO A 132 -10.75 2.66 0.00
C PRO A 132 -10.86 2.72 -1.52
N GLY A 133 -10.88 1.56 -2.17
CA GLY A 133 -10.92 1.44 -3.63
C GLY A 133 -9.57 1.25 -4.32
N VAL A 134 -8.46 1.30 -3.59
CA VAL A 134 -7.13 0.93 -4.09
C VAL A 134 -6.77 -0.49 -3.65
N LYS A 135 -6.19 -1.26 -4.57
CA LYS A 135 -5.73 -2.65 -4.31
C LYS A 135 -4.26 -2.79 -4.69
N ILE A 136 -3.50 -3.49 -3.86
CA ILE A 136 -2.13 -3.91 -4.18
C ILE A 136 -2.22 -5.10 -5.12
N LEU A 137 -1.45 -5.07 -6.20
CA LEU A 137 -1.29 -6.19 -7.13
C LEU A 137 0.01 -6.97 -6.88
N GLY A 138 1.05 -6.30 -6.39
CA GLY A 138 2.34 -6.94 -6.12
C GLY A 138 3.44 -5.95 -5.76
N PHE A 139 4.60 -6.54 -5.45
CA PHE A 139 5.80 -5.83 -5.00
C PHE A 139 7.00 -6.20 -5.87
N ARG A 140 7.96 -5.29 -5.97
CA ARG A 140 9.26 -5.56 -6.59
C ARG A 140 10.39 -4.98 -5.71
N PRO A 141 11.32 -5.79 -5.22
CA PRO A 141 11.36 -7.25 -5.36
C PRO A 141 10.24 -7.96 -4.62
N ALA A 142 9.81 -9.13 -5.10
CA ALA A 142 8.75 -9.93 -4.48
C ALA A 142 9.24 -10.74 -3.27
N SER A 143 10.55 -10.84 -3.08
CA SER A 143 11.19 -11.56 -1.98
C SER A 143 12.48 -10.88 -1.55
N ILE A 144 12.71 -10.84 -0.25
CA ILE A 144 13.83 -10.14 0.37
C ILE A 144 14.55 -11.12 1.29
N PRO A 145 15.84 -11.37 1.07
CA PRO A 145 16.63 -12.16 1.99
C PRO A 145 16.96 -11.33 3.23
N ILE A 146 16.68 -11.85 4.39
CA ILE A 146 17.02 -11.27 5.69
C ILE A 146 17.77 -12.28 6.53
N ARG A 147 18.69 -11.79 7.37
CA ARG A 147 19.35 -12.58 8.41
C ARG A 147 18.95 -12.03 9.77
N LEU A 148 18.30 -12.85 10.56
CA LEU A 148 17.85 -12.51 11.92
C LEU A 148 18.84 -13.08 12.93
N GLU A 149 19.34 -12.23 13.81
CA GLU A 149 20.25 -12.61 14.88
C GLU A 149 19.76 -12.16 16.25
N PRO A 150 20.13 -12.88 17.31
CA PRO A 150 19.85 -12.42 18.66
C PRO A 150 20.54 -11.08 18.94
N THR A 151 19.83 -10.20 19.61
CA THR A 151 20.39 -8.96 20.09
C THR A 151 21.26 -9.24 21.32
N VAL A 152 22.52 -8.82 21.27
CA VAL A 152 23.43 -8.89 22.41
C VAL A 152 23.87 -7.50 22.82
N GLU A 153 24.28 -7.38 24.10
CA GLU A 153 24.82 -6.15 24.66
C GLU A 153 26.23 -6.42 25.16
N LEU A 154 27.21 -5.60 24.71
CA LEU A 154 28.61 -5.73 25.07
C LEU A 154 29.15 -4.36 25.50
N ALA A 155 29.92 -4.35 26.59
CA ALA A 155 30.66 -3.18 27.01
C ALA A 155 32.01 -3.10 26.27
N VAL A 156 32.15 -2.09 25.42
CA VAL A 156 33.32 -1.88 24.56
C VAL A 156 34.12 -0.69 25.03
N ALA A 157 35.46 -0.78 25.01
CA ALA A 157 36.33 0.32 25.33
C ALA A 157 36.23 1.45 24.29
N VAL A 158 36.27 2.70 24.76
CA VAL A 158 36.23 3.87 23.88
C VAL A 158 37.69 4.28 23.57
N GLU A 159 38.00 4.35 22.28
CA GLU A 159 39.28 4.90 21.78
C GLU A 159 39.07 6.26 21.14
N VAL A 160 39.85 7.24 21.55
CA VAL A 160 39.78 8.60 21.02
C VAL A 160 40.59 8.70 19.75
N LYS A 161 39.95 9.09 18.64
CA LYS A 161 40.60 9.35 17.37
C LYS A 161 41.06 10.79 17.32
N LEU A 162 42.40 11.01 17.28
CA LEU A 162 43.03 12.33 17.16
C LEU A 162 43.52 12.55 15.72
N GLU A 163 43.37 13.77 15.22
CA GLU A 163 43.87 14.19 13.90
C GLU A 163 44.39 15.63 13.98
N GLY A 164 45.47 15.90 13.24
CA GLY A 164 46.09 17.19 13.15
C GLY A 164 47.48 17.23 13.81
N LYS A 165 48.20 18.37 13.62
CA LYS A 165 49.50 18.62 14.20
C LYS A 165 49.38 19.59 15.36
N LEU A 166 50.06 19.27 16.46
CA LEU A 166 50.20 20.23 17.56
C LEU A 166 51.13 21.37 17.17
N PRO A 167 50.91 22.59 17.71
CA PRO A 167 51.87 23.66 17.60
C PRO A 167 53.24 23.24 18.17
N GLU A 168 54.33 23.90 17.68
CA GLU A 168 55.68 23.65 18.20
C GLU A 168 55.74 23.88 19.70
N GLY A 169 56.35 22.96 20.44
CA GLY A 169 56.49 23.03 21.89
C GLY A 169 55.37 22.39 22.70
N PHE A 170 54.34 21.78 22.03
CA PHE A 170 53.26 21.07 22.73
C PHE A 170 53.32 19.59 22.41
N GLU A 171 53.05 18.76 23.42
CA GLU A 171 52.90 17.32 23.29
C GLU A 171 51.63 16.82 23.99
N VAL A 172 51.06 15.71 23.50
CA VAL A 172 49.90 15.08 24.15
C VAL A 172 50.39 14.22 25.31
N THR A 173 50.17 14.68 26.53
CA THR A 173 50.58 13.99 27.75
C THR A 173 49.68 12.82 28.14
N GLY A 174 48.43 12.84 27.69
CA GLY A 174 47.48 11.76 27.98
C GLY A 174 46.17 11.93 27.22
N ILE A 175 45.57 10.79 26.89
CA ILE A 175 44.28 10.72 26.21
C ILE A 175 43.37 9.83 27.07
N SER A 176 42.22 10.35 27.47
CA SER A 176 41.20 9.57 28.16
C SER A 176 39.81 9.90 27.65
N ALA A 177 38.98 8.87 27.51
CA ALA A 177 37.58 9.06 27.22
C ALA A 177 36.73 8.91 28.48
N ILE A 178 35.76 9.76 28.67
CA ILE A 178 34.80 9.66 29.77
C ILE A 178 33.39 9.56 29.15
N PRO A 179 32.71 8.42 29.28
CA PRO A 179 33.12 7.19 29.95
C PRO A 179 34.15 6.37 29.16
N ALA A 180 35.02 5.63 29.87
CA ALA A 180 36.06 4.79 29.26
C ALA A 180 35.49 3.54 28.51
N LYS A 181 34.24 3.15 28.83
CA LYS A 181 33.51 2.05 28.16
C LYS A 181 32.10 2.49 27.88
N VAL A 182 31.58 2.07 26.74
CA VAL A 182 30.17 2.25 26.32
C VAL A 182 29.52 0.92 26.10
N ARG A 183 28.23 0.80 26.42
CA ARG A 183 27.43 -0.37 26.10
C ARG A 183 26.92 -0.26 24.68
N VAL A 184 27.25 -1.24 23.87
CA VAL A 184 26.78 -1.36 22.47
C VAL A 184 25.80 -2.51 22.42
N ARG A 185 24.63 -2.28 21.83
CA ARG A 185 23.58 -3.26 21.64
C ARG A 185 23.32 -3.42 20.14
N GLY A 186 23.18 -4.67 19.68
CA GLY A 186 22.91 -4.96 18.28
C GLY A 186 22.97 -6.45 17.97
N PRO A 187 22.95 -6.81 16.67
CA PRO A 187 23.09 -8.20 16.23
C PRO A 187 24.38 -8.84 16.76
N SER A 188 24.30 -10.12 17.17
CA SER A 188 25.40 -10.84 17.82
C SER A 188 26.71 -10.80 17.04
N ASP A 189 26.66 -11.02 15.71
CA ASP A 189 27.86 -11.07 14.86
C ASP A 189 28.52 -9.69 14.77
N ARG A 190 27.76 -8.62 14.60
CA ARG A 190 28.28 -7.24 14.52
C ARG A 190 28.87 -6.78 15.85
N VAL A 191 28.14 -7.02 16.96
CA VAL A 191 28.60 -6.59 18.29
C VAL A 191 29.82 -7.38 18.75
N SER A 192 29.86 -8.70 18.50
CA SER A 192 30.99 -9.56 18.88
C SER A 192 32.27 -9.25 18.08
N ALA A 193 32.14 -8.70 16.89
CA ALA A 193 33.27 -8.27 16.06
C ALA A 193 33.88 -6.92 16.53
N LEU A 194 33.16 -6.16 17.38
CA LEU A 194 33.63 -4.88 17.86
C LEU A 194 34.69 -5.06 18.94
N GLN A 195 35.91 -4.65 18.67
CA GLN A 195 36.99 -4.61 19.68
C GLN A 195 36.99 -3.30 20.47
N LYS A 196 36.65 -2.19 19.83
CA LYS A 196 36.67 -0.84 20.40
C LYS A 196 35.65 0.04 19.69
N ALA A 197 35.14 1.04 20.40
CA ALA A 197 34.31 2.11 19.85
C ALA A 197 35.21 3.36 19.63
N MET A 198 35.22 3.88 18.41
CA MET A 198 35.98 5.09 18.10
C MET A 198 35.13 6.33 18.31
N THR A 199 35.69 7.39 18.86
CA THR A 199 35.04 8.72 18.93
C THR A 199 35.02 9.37 17.54
N GLU A 200 34.26 10.43 17.40
CA GLU A 200 34.49 11.39 16.33
C GLU A 200 35.91 11.88 16.36
N THR A 201 36.47 12.28 15.22
CA THR A 201 37.82 12.79 15.11
C THR A 201 37.94 14.10 15.85
N VAL A 202 38.78 14.13 16.89
CA VAL A 202 39.15 15.34 17.60
C VAL A 202 40.34 15.99 16.91
N ARG A 203 40.10 17.14 16.29
CA ARG A 203 41.17 17.89 15.63
C ARG A 203 42.02 18.63 16.65
N LEU A 204 43.34 18.51 16.52
CA LEU A 204 44.31 19.18 17.38
C LEU A 204 44.77 20.54 16.85
N ASP A 205 44.47 20.83 15.57
CA ASP A 205 44.85 22.08 14.93
C ASP A 205 44.21 23.29 15.62
N GLY A 206 45.04 24.23 16.08
CA GLY A 206 44.59 25.50 16.68
C GLY A 206 44.05 25.45 18.11
N ARG A 207 44.14 24.31 18.81
CA ARG A 207 43.84 24.23 20.26
C ARG A 207 45.11 24.57 21.04
N LYS A 208 45.02 25.64 21.85
CA LYS A 208 46.03 26.04 22.85
C LYS A 208 45.64 25.51 24.21
#